data_18e855e54e08fdb1793d95b8584e55e6
#
_entry.id   18e855e54e08fdb1793d95b8584e55e6
#
_cell.length_a   1.000
_cell.length_b   1.000
_cell.length_c   1.000
_cell.angle_alpha   90.00
_cell.angle_beta   90.00
_cell.angle_gamma   90.00
#
_symmetry.space_group_name_H-M   'P 1'
#
loop_
_entity.id
_entity.type
_entity.pdbx_description
1 polymer ?
#
loop_
_entity_poly.entity_id
_entity_poly.type
_entity_poly.pdbx_seq_one_letter_code
_entity_poly.pdbx_strand_id
1 'polypeptide(L)'
;MDESHSEKITHAPLRVRYELIVMHDRKDMYLIDPQDGVTLDRSPDLAPAKLSFRVFKDKVLNIEEGDLVNFKVNGKLVFVGYIFEKKRSKDNFIEVTAYDQCKYLKSEGYYVFDGKKTASELIKALAEDLAIKVGDITPTTYKIGYIYDGKTYQDIILDMLKQTSIYSPAIPVMKPLKKQTDSNFTGPNGTYYEQNDIDYLTSHGYTQEAAIAELAKSDKYKKQDEEMKERKPVYIAYDDNGLLVVKELNDMITDVLIDATQVGDYSYTSSIEDTFTQILVVREANVMKDGKKTKEFLRTGSAAAKNEIAKWGVLQKVIKPDDKKTNVIELAKKNLENLAKKTHTLRLKECLGHTEIRPGSGIWLNFNVGDQIINELVYVQAVTHNFNNNKHVMDLDVIYFDKQKPDITVIDNGDEEIRKRIQAMNKKSGGTTNGSGASGNATATNAGVQAGFDSIEGTSSPYGDVGCVDRATAGGSYYNSDLADAYNQGIKDVPGLKTFMNGRGYAIESFNGTANPGDILIYDGDEHVVIADGAGGCVGNSTKAGSVIHYSDVNYAYHNGTPPTHIIRTGVK
;
A
#
# COMPACT_ATOMS: atom_id res chain seq x y z
N MET A 1 52.21 -4.83 -17.60
CA MET A 1 52.00 -4.06 -16.37
C MET A 1 51.93 -2.61 -16.81
N ASP A 2 50.72 -2.15 -16.97
CA ASP A 2 50.49 -0.75 -17.27
C ASP A 2 49.29 -0.35 -16.41
N GLU A 3 49.61 0.24 -15.24
CA GLU A 3 48.63 0.79 -14.34
C GLU A 3 48.13 2.11 -14.96
N SER A 4 47.04 2.02 -15.68
CA SER A 4 46.34 3.22 -16.11
C SER A 4 45.77 3.90 -14.85
N HIS A 5 46.41 4.95 -14.38
CA HIS A 5 45.86 5.93 -13.47
C HIS A 5 44.65 6.55 -14.14
N SER A 6 43.44 6.05 -13.81
CA SER A 6 42.24 6.81 -14.05
C SER A 6 42.27 8.03 -13.13
N GLU A 7 42.60 9.19 -13.68
CA GLU A 7 42.42 10.46 -12.98
C GLU A 7 40.93 10.54 -12.54
N LYS A 8 40.72 10.46 -11.23
CA LYS A 8 39.42 10.79 -10.65
C LYS A 8 39.15 12.26 -10.97
N ILE A 9 38.31 12.52 -11.96
CA ILE A 9 37.74 13.85 -12.18
C ILE A 9 36.73 14.06 -11.05
N THR A 10 37.19 14.48 -9.90
CA THR A 10 36.32 14.93 -8.81
C THR A 10 35.81 16.32 -9.19
N HIS A 11 34.54 16.44 -9.51
CA HIS A 11 33.92 17.76 -9.62
C HIS A 11 34.05 18.47 -8.25
N ALA A 12 34.70 19.62 -8.26
CA ALA A 12 34.80 20.43 -7.04
C ALA A 12 33.36 20.79 -6.59
N PRO A 13 33.01 20.58 -5.32
CA PRO A 13 31.68 20.92 -4.83
C PRO A 13 31.38 22.39 -5.12
N LEU A 14 30.16 22.67 -5.58
CA LEU A 14 29.72 24.03 -5.89
C LEU A 14 29.84 24.88 -4.64
N ARG A 15 30.48 26.06 -4.77
CA ARG A 15 30.50 27.04 -3.68
C ARG A 15 29.09 27.55 -3.44
N VAL A 16 28.64 27.42 -2.19
CA VAL A 16 27.33 27.90 -1.76
C VAL A 16 27.49 28.98 -0.72
N ARG A 17 26.63 29.99 -0.77
CA ARG A 17 26.49 30.98 0.30
C ARG A 17 25.33 30.53 1.19
N TYR A 18 25.56 30.36 2.48
CA TYR A 18 24.48 30.06 3.41
C TYR A 18 24.37 31.10 4.50
N GLU A 19 23.16 31.27 5.02
CA GLU A 19 22.81 32.20 6.08
C GLU A 19 21.98 31.46 7.12
N LEU A 20 22.42 31.49 8.37
CA LEU A 20 21.75 30.92 9.51
C LEU A 20 21.24 32.04 10.40
N ILE A 21 19.95 32.14 10.58
CA ILE A 21 19.29 33.22 11.32
C ILE A 21 18.50 32.60 12.46
N VAL A 22 18.75 33.06 13.68
CA VAL A 22 17.95 32.73 14.87
C VAL A 22 17.19 33.98 15.31
N MET A 23 15.90 33.79 15.56
CA MET A 23 15.02 34.90 16.02
C MET A 23 14.53 34.58 17.44
N HIS A 24 15.09 35.33 18.41
CA HIS A 24 14.72 35.23 19.81
C HIS A 24 13.48 36.10 20.12
N ASP A 25 12.52 35.57 20.85
CA ASP A 25 11.25 36.21 21.22
C ASP A 25 10.50 36.89 20.06
N ARG A 26 10.76 36.48 18.81
CA ARG A 26 10.25 37.11 17.57
C ARG A 26 10.61 38.60 17.44
N LYS A 27 11.66 39.06 18.12
CA LYS A 27 12.12 40.45 18.16
C LYS A 27 13.58 40.58 17.77
N ASP A 28 14.45 39.88 18.48
CA ASP A 28 15.89 39.98 18.28
C ASP A 28 16.34 38.95 17.24
N MET A 29 17.02 39.43 16.21
CA MET A 29 17.47 38.61 15.10
C MET A 29 18.99 38.48 15.11
N TYR A 30 19.49 37.27 15.24
CA TYR A 30 20.92 36.96 15.22
C TYR A 30 21.28 36.29 13.90
N LEU A 31 22.22 36.88 13.16
CA LEU A 31 22.90 36.19 12.05
C LEU A 31 24.04 35.37 12.66
N ILE A 32 23.91 34.07 12.59
CA ILE A 32 24.83 33.11 13.20
C ILE A 32 25.94 32.75 12.22
N ASP A 33 27.19 32.80 12.70
CA ASP A 33 28.35 32.20 12.03
C ASP A 33 28.61 30.82 12.64
N PRO A 34 28.13 29.72 12.01
CA PRO A 34 28.23 28.39 12.57
C PRO A 34 29.68 27.89 12.48
N GLN A 35 30.19 27.37 13.59
CA GLN A 35 31.48 26.70 13.64
C GLN A 35 31.35 25.27 13.19
N ASP A 36 32.30 24.79 12.39
CA ASP A 36 32.28 23.43 11.79
C ASP A 36 31.10 23.18 10.82
N GLY A 37 30.40 24.25 10.41
CA GLY A 37 29.33 24.19 9.44
C GLY A 37 27.93 23.87 10.00
N VAL A 38 27.01 23.50 9.13
CA VAL A 38 25.61 23.17 9.41
C VAL A 38 25.27 21.82 8.80
N THR A 39 24.63 20.96 9.57
CA THR A 39 24.10 19.68 9.09
C THR A 39 22.57 19.71 9.11
N LEU A 40 21.94 19.31 8.00
CA LEU A 40 20.50 19.18 7.87
C LEU A 40 20.15 17.75 7.50
N ASP A 41 19.59 17.01 8.46
CA ASP A 41 19.13 15.63 8.30
C ASP A 41 17.64 15.62 7.96
N ARG A 42 17.26 14.87 6.91
CA ARG A 42 15.88 14.62 6.52
C ARG A 42 15.67 13.12 6.38
N SER A 43 14.73 12.58 7.14
CA SER A 43 14.40 11.15 7.20
C SER A 43 12.98 10.89 6.70
N PRO A 44 12.66 9.64 6.30
CA PRO A 44 11.33 9.28 5.78
C PRO A 44 10.22 9.37 6.84
N ASP A 45 9.01 8.99 6.46
CA ASP A 45 7.86 8.79 7.33
C ASP A 45 7.47 10.04 8.12
N LEU A 46 7.48 11.22 7.46
CA LEU A 46 7.12 12.51 8.08
C LEU A 46 7.96 12.79 9.35
N ALA A 47 9.16 12.22 9.42
CA ALA A 47 10.07 12.50 10.52
C ALA A 47 10.50 13.97 10.48
N PRO A 48 10.60 14.62 11.64
CA PRO A 48 11.04 16.02 11.70
C PRO A 48 12.44 16.18 11.08
N ALA A 49 12.59 17.12 10.17
CA ALA A 49 13.93 17.50 9.72
C ALA A 49 14.72 18.12 10.87
N LYS A 50 15.98 17.73 10.98
CA LYS A 50 16.87 18.14 12.07
C LYS A 50 18.01 18.99 11.54
N LEU A 51 18.09 20.22 12.01
CA LEU A 51 19.21 21.11 11.73
C LEU A 51 20.12 21.16 12.95
N SER A 52 21.41 20.87 12.76
CA SER A 52 22.44 20.89 13.81
C SER A 52 23.54 21.86 13.45
N PHE A 53 23.97 22.68 14.41
CA PHE A 53 25.06 23.61 14.25
C PHE A 53 25.73 23.95 15.61
N ARG A 54 26.93 24.50 15.54
CA ARG A 54 27.67 24.95 16.73
C ARG A 54 27.92 26.45 16.67
N VAL A 55 27.79 27.12 17.83
CA VAL A 55 28.06 28.57 17.98
C VAL A 55 29.00 28.84 19.14
N PHE A 56 29.79 29.90 19.06
CA PHE A 56 30.59 30.35 20.21
C PHE A 56 29.71 30.78 21.38
N LYS A 57 30.15 30.49 22.58
CA LYS A 57 29.59 31.04 23.81
C LYS A 57 29.89 32.52 23.84
N ASP A 58 28.88 33.35 23.59
CA ASP A 58 28.97 34.81 23.64
C ASP A 58 27.96 35.32 24.66
N LYS A 59 28.34 36.41 25.37
CA LYS A 59 27.46 37.07 26.34
C LYS A 59 26.34 37.87 25.68
N VAL A 60 26.51 38.25 24.42
CA VAL A 60 25.52 39.00 23.63
C VAL A 60 24.51 38.06 22.96
N LEU A 61 24.91 36.83 22.65
CA LEU A 61 24.06 35.86 21.98
C LEU A 61 23.07 35.23 22.97
N ASN A 62 21.86 35.77 22.97
CA ASN A 62 20.74 35.22 23.75
C ASN A 62 19.84 34.38 22.84
N ILE A 63 20.05 33.05 22.85
CA ILE A 63 19.22 32.07 22.11
C ILE A 63 18.65 31.08 23.12
N GLU A 64 17.36 30.73 22.94
CA GLU A 64 16.64 29.84 23.85
C GLU A 64 15.90 28.73 23.11
N GLU A 65 15.49 27.70 23.84
CA GLU A 65 14.62 26.66 23.33
C GLU A 65 13.26 27.31 22.96
N GLY A 66 12.75 26.98 21.74
CA GLY A 66 11.57 27.61 21.16
C GLY A 66 11.88 28.76 20.18
N ASP A 67 13.11 29.25 20.11
CA ASP A 67 13.50 30.26 19.13
C ASP A 67 13.40 29.75 17.71
N LEU A 68 12.93 30.62 16.81
CA LEU A 68 12.78 30.32 15.39
C LEU A 68 14.14 30.31 14.68
N VAL A 69 14.39 29.28 13.91
CA VAL A 69 15.59 29.12 13.08
C VAL A 69 15.21 29.15 11.62
N ASN A 70 15.85 30.02 10.84
CA ASN A 70 15.76 30.05 9.39
C ASN A 70 17.14 29.75 8.80
N PHE A 71 17.22 28.78 7.91
CA PHE A 71 18.45 28.47 7.18
C PHE A 71 18.22 28.68 5.69
N LYS A 72 19.07 29.50 5.07
CA LYS A 72 19.02 29.84 3.65
C LYS A 72 20.31 29.41 2.95
N VAL A 73 20.18 28.95 1.72
CA VAL A 73 21.28 28.61 0.83
C VAL A 73 21.11 29.37 -0.48
N ASN A 74 22.11 30.13 -0.89
CA ASN A 74 22.05 31.00 -2.07
C ASN A 74 20.80 31.92 -2.09
N GLY A 75 20.41 32.43 -0.92
CA GLY A 75 19.25 33.28 -0.72
C GLY A 75 17.89 32.55 -0.66
N LYS A 76 17.84 31.24 -0.99
CA LYS A 76 16.62 30.44 -0.88
C LYS A 76 16.50 29.85 0.51
N LEU A 77 15.30 29.89 1.07
CA LEU A 77 14.97 29.24 2.34
C LEU A 77 15.02 27.71 2.13
N VAL A 78 15.76 27.00 3.00
CA VAL A 78 15.95 25.54 2.92
C VAL A 78 15.42 24.85 4.18
N PHE A 79 15.38 25.56 5.31
CA PHE A 79 14.85 25.04 6.56
C PHE A 79 14.24 26.16 7.39
N VAL A 80 13.10 25.85 8.01
CA VAL A 80 12.43 26.63 9.04
C VAL A 80 12.11 25.70 10.19
N GLY A 81 12.49 26.07 11.39
CA GLY A 81 12.21 25.23 12.56
C GLY A 81 12.46 25.98 13.86
N TYR A 82 12.48 25.25 14.95
CA TYR A 82 12.61 25.78 16.28
C TYR A 82 13.72 25.08 17.04
N ILE A 83 14.43 25.79 17.91
CA ILE A 83 15.44 25.21 18.79
C ILE A 83 14.75 24.32 19.82
N PHE A 84 15.14 23.04 19.89
CA PHE A 84 14.66 22.09 20.89
C PHE A 84 15.71 21.72 21.91
N GLU A 85 16.99 21.81 21.55
CA GLU A 85 18.07 21.43 22.43
C GLU A 85 19.29 22.34 22.28
N LYS A 86 19.87 22.70 23.40
CA LYS A 86 21.15 23.39 23.50
C LYS A 86 22.06 22.63 24.45
N LYS A 87 23.13 22.09 23.95
CA LYS A 87 24.10 21.35 24.75
C LYS A 87 25.36 22.18 24.96
N ARG A 88 25.78 22.34 26.22
CA ARG A 88 26.99 23.00 26.62
C ARG A 88 27.95 22.01 27.26
N SER A 89 29.22 22.08 26.83
CA SER A 89 30.33 21.31 27.38
C SER A 89 31.42 22.25 27.93
N LYS A 90 32.58 21.72 28.28
CA LYS A 90 33.71 22.53 28.77
C LYS A 90 34.36 23.39 27.69
N ASP A 91 34.10 23.07 26.42
CA ASP A 91 34.59 23.86 25.30
C ASP A 91 33.90 25.24 25.21
N ASN A 92 34.33 26.06 24.26
CA ASN A 92 33.80 27.39 24.06
C ASN A 92 32.56 27.43 23.16
N PHE A 93 31.90 26.29 22.95
CA PHE A 93 30.79 26.18 22.02
C PHE A 93 29.48 25.77 22.69
N ILE A 94 28.40 26.11 22.03
CA ILE A 94 27.05 25.57 22.27
C ILE A 94 26.68 24.74 21.03
N GLU A 95 26.35 23.48 21.22
CA GLU A 95 25.73 22.67 20.21
C GLU A 95 24.22 22.92 20.22
N VAL A 96 23.67 23.26 19.06
CA VAL A 96 22.26 23.62 18.91
C VAL A 96 21.59 22.59 17.97
N THR A 97 20.45 22.10 18.40
CA THR A 97 19.59 21.23 17.56
C THR A 97 18.23 21.91 17.40
N ALA A 98 17.85 22.13 16.14
CA ALA A 98 16.54 22.63 15.78
C ALA A 98 15.78 21.56 14.96
N TYR A 99 14.47 21.52 15.13
CA TYR A 99 13.57 20.67 14.35
C TYR A 99 12.52 21.53 13.65
N ASP A 100 12.06 21.07 12.49
CA ASP A 100 10.91 21.66 11.82
C ASP A 100 9.59 21.40 12.58
N GLN A 101 8.48 21.94 12.07
CA GLN A 101 7.18 21.82 12.73
C GLN A 101 6.64 20.38 12.79
N CYS A 102 7.15 19.43 11.99
CA CYS A 102 6.76 18.03 12.09
C CYS A 102 7.12 17.42 13.46
N LYS A 103 7.99 18.08 14.24
CA LYS A 103 8.28 17.67 15.64
C LYS A 103 7.03 17.68 16.51
N TYR A 104 6.10 18.60 16.27
CA TYR A 104 4.84 18.70 17.03
C TYR A 104 3.86 17.58 16.69
N LEU A 105 3.98 16.95 15.52
CA LEU A 105 3.18 15.78 15.11
C LEU A 105 3.50 14.51 15.93
N LYS A 106 4.54 14.52 16.76
CA LYS A 106 4.84 13.46 17.73
C LYS A 106 3.90 13.47 18.94
N SER A 107 3.06 14.50 19.09
CA SER A 107 2.01 14.53 20.10
C SER A 107 0.94 13.46 19.80
N GLU A 108 0.32 12.94 20.85
CA GLU A 108 -0.73 11.91 20.75
C GLU A 108 -2.11 12.55 20.66
N GLY A 109 -3.03 11.90 19.94
CA GLY A 109 -4.40 12.34 19.79
C GLY A 109 -5.39 11.18 19.87
N TYR A 110 -6.68 11.54 20.03
CA TYR A 110 -7.81 10.63 19.91
C TYR A 110 -8.78 11.15 18.85
N TYR A 111 -9.01 10.36 17.81
CA TYR A 111 -9.86 10.77 16.69
C TYR A 111 -10.78 9.64 16.24
N VAL A 112 -12.03 10.01 15.95
CA VAL A 112 -13.05 9.14 15.35
C VAL A 112 -13.44 9.73 14.01
N PHE A 113 -13.10 9.05 12.93
CA PHE A 113 -13.46 9.43 11.57
C PHE A 113 -14.60 8.57 11.04
N ASP A 114 -15.66 9.21 10.56
CA ASP A 114 -16.95 8.59 10.22
C ASP A 114 -17.09 8.17 8.74
N GLY A 115 -16.00 8.20 7.97
CA GLY A 115 -16.01 7.83 6.56
C GLY A 115 -16.57 8.90 5.62
N LYS A 116 -16.72 10.16 6.07
CA LYS A 116 -17.26 11.24 5.23
C LYS A 116 -16.18 12.09 4.57
N LYS A 117 -15.02 12.23 5.22
CA LYS A 117 -13.91 13.08 4.76
C LYS A 117 -12.77 12.25 4.20
N THR A 118 -12.03 12.84 3.26
CA THR A 118 -10.82 12.26 2.68
C THR A 118 -9.60 12.49 3.57
N ALA A 119 -8.50 11.78 3.30
CA ALA A 119 -7.24 11.99 4.04
C ALA A 119 -6.74 13.44 3.93
N SER A 120 -6.79 14.05 2.73
CA SER A 120 -6.37 15.43 2.52
C SER A 120 -7.18 16.46 3.32
N GLU A 121 -8.49 16.24 3.49
CA GLU A 121 -9.34 17.09 4.31
C GLU A 121 -9.05 16.92 5.81
N LEU A 122 -8.82 15.67 6.25
CA LEU A 122 -8.53 15.35 7.65
C LEU A 122 -7.14 15.84 8.06
N ILE A 123 -6.13 15.71 7.20
CA ILE A 123 -4.77 16.22 7.47
C ILE A 123 -4.79 17.74 7.72
N LYS A 124 -5.56 18.50 6.95
CA LYS A 124 -5.73 19.95 7.17
C LYS A 124 -6.35 20.23 8.54
N ALA A 125 -7.38 19.49 8.93
CA ALA A 125 -8.00 19.65 10.24
C ALA A 125 -7.04 19.30 11.40
N LEU A 126 -6.29 18.18 11.27
CA LEU A 126 -5.29 17.79 12.28
C LEU A 126 -4.15 18.81 12.41
N ALA A 127 -3.74 19.42 11.30
CA ALA A 127 -2.72 20.47 11.30
C ALA A 127 -3.22 21.74 12.00
N GLU A 128 -4.51 22.08 11.82
CA GLU A 128 -5.16 23.21 12.50
C GLU A 128 -5.20 23.00 14.02
N ASP A 129 -5.53 21.81 14.52
CA ASP A 129 -5.52 21.46 15.94
C ASP A 129 -4.18 21.71 16.62
N LEU A 130 -3.09 21.54 15.90
CA LEU A 130 -1.71 21.76 16.38
C LEU A 130 -1.12 23.13 15.98
N ALA A 131 -1.93 24.02 15.36
CA ALA A 131 -1.47 25.28 14.79
C ALA A 131 -0.28 25.12 13.80
N ILE A 132 -0.20 24.00 13.11
CA ILE A 132 0.79 23.71 12.08
C ILE A 132 0.38 24.39 10.78
N LYS A 133 1.30 25.10 10.17
CA LYS A 133 1.06 25.76 8.88
C LYS A 133 1.04 24.71 7.77
N VAL A 134 0.02 24.83 6.92
CA VAL A 134 -0.20 23.91 5.80
C VAL A 134 0.17 24.58 4.48
N GLY A 135 0.90 23.87 3.65
CA GLY A 135 1.21 24.24 2.26
C GLY A 135 0.29 23.51 1.26
N ASP A 136 0.87 22.99 0.21
CA ASP A 136 0.15 22.26 -0.83
C ASP A 136 -0.15 20.82 -0.38
N ILE A 137 -1.43 20.52 -0.21
CA ILE A 137 -1.92 19.17 0.12
C ILE A 137 -2.63 18.60 -1.11
N THR A 138 -2.00 17.64 -1.78
CA THR A 138 -2.59 16.94 -2.92
C THR A 138 -3.95 16.35 -2.53
N PRO A 139 -5.02 16.63 -3.28
CA PRO A 139 -6.34 16.06 -3.01
C PRO A 139 -6.33 14.52 -3.06
N THR A 140 -6.99 13.91 -2.09
CA THR A 140 -7.16 12.45 -2.03
C THR A 140 -8.63 12.07 -2.23
N THR A 141 -8.90 10.85 -2.68
CA THR A 141 -10.25 10.42 -3.07
C THR A 141 -10.88 9.45 -2.07
N TYR A 142 -10.07 8.67 -1.37
CA TYR A 142 -10.57 7.69 -0.40
C TYR A 142 -11.01 8.36 0.91
N LYS A 143 -12.20 8.01 1.39
CA LYS A 143 -12.78 8.53 2.62
C LYS A 143 -12.39 7.66 3.81
N ILE A 144 -11.86 8.28 4.85
CA ILE A 144 -11.32 7.60 6.03
C ILE A 144 -12.41 7.36 7.06
N GLY A 145 -12.65 6.10 7.42
CA GLY A 145 -13.54 5.69 8.51
C GLY A 145 -12.77 4.81 9.49
N TYR A 146 -12.16 5.43 10.52
CA TYR A 146 -11.32 4.73 11.48
C TYR A 146 -11.30 5.43 12.84
N ILE A 147 -10.99 4.69 13.91
CA ILE A 147 -10.79 5.23 15.26
C ILE A 147 -9.32 5.14 15.60
N TYR A 148 -8.73 6.28 15.90
CA TYR A 148 -7.35 6.40 16.36
C TYR A 148 -7.36 6.74 17.85
N ASP A 149 -6.79 5.86 18.67
CA ASP A 149 -6.72 5.98 20.13
C ASP A 149 -5.26 5.92 20.57
N GLY A 150 -4.78 7.00 21.19
CA GLY A 150 -3.41 7.11 21.69
C GLY A 150 -2.32 6.97 20.61
N LYS A 151 -2.64 7.35 19.37
CA LYS A 151 -1.68 7.40 18.27
C LYS A 151 -1.12 8.80 18.12
N THR A 152 0.13 8.90 17.68
CA THR A 152 0.69 10.22 17.35
C THR A 152 0.00 10.78 16.09
N TYR A 153 -0.06 12.11 15.98
CA TYR A 153 -0.57 12.75 14.75
C TYR A 153 0.20 12.29 13.52
N GLN A 154 1.52 12.08 13.65
CA GLN A 154 2.36 11.51 12.60
C GLN A 154 1.85 10.14 12.16
N ASP A 155 1.63 9.20 13.10
CA ASP A 155 1.14 7.85 12.80
C ASP A 155 -0.24 7.89 12.15
N ILE A 156 -1.13 8.79 12.62
CA ILE A 156 -2.47 8.98 12.05
C ILE A 156 -2.37 9.45 10.59
N ILE A 157 -1.55 10.47 10.31
CA ILE A 157 -1.36 10.99 8.94
C ILE A 157 -0.80 9.92 8.02
N LEU A 158 0.25 9.21 8.46
CA LEU A 158 0.88 8.16 7.65
C LEU A 158 -0.08 7.00 7.37
N ASP A 159 -0.88 6.59 8.35
CA ASP A 159 -1.87 5.53 8.17
C ASP A 159 -3.00 5.95 7.22
N MET A 160 -3.51 7.18 7.34
CA MET A 160 -4.50 7.72 6.40
C MET A 160 -3.98 7.77 4.96
N LEU A 161 -2.72 8.18 4.74
CA LEU A 161 -2.10 8.20 3.43
C LEU A 161 -1.89 6.78 2.89
N LYS A 162 -1.50 5.84 3.74
CA LYS A 162 -1.37 4.42 3.40
C LYS A 162 -2.72 3.81 3.00
N GLN A 163 -3.78 4.05 3.78
CA GLN A 163 -5.13 3.60 3.44
C GLN A 163 -5.58 4.20 2.10
N THR A 164 -5.33 5.48 1.89
CA THR A 164 -5.63 6.15 0.62
C THR A 164 -4.90 5.48 -0.54
N SER A 165 -3.60 5.17 -0.39
CA SER A 165 -2.83 4.48 -1.43
C SER A 165 -3.38 3.08 -1.74
N ILE A 166 -3.88 2.35 -0.74
CA ILE A 166 -4.43 1.00 -0.91
C ILE A 166 -5.82 1.02 -1.56
N TYR A 167 -6.71 1.92 -1.11
CA TYR A 167 -8.13 1.87 -1.44
C TYR A 167 -8.57 2.87 -2.53
N SER A 168 -7.73 3.85 -2.90
CA SER A 168 -8.02 4.74 -4.03
C SER A 168 -8.07 3.96 -5.35
N PRO A 169 -8.85 4.42 -6.33
CA PRO A 169 -8.77 3.93 -7.69
C PRO A 169 -7.32 3.98 -8.22
N ALA A 170 -7.01 3.10 -9.14
CA ALA A 170 -5.75 3.22 -9.87
C ALA A 170 -5.76 4.51 -10.71
N ILE A 171 -4.61 5.13 -10.83
CA ILE A 171 -4.40 6.34 -11.61
C ILE A 171 -3.47 6.04 -12.79
N PRO A 172 -3.58 6.80 -13.90
CA PRO A 172 -2.64 6.65 -15.00
C PRO A 172 -1.20 6.83 -14.53
N VAL A 173 -0.29 6.02 -15.04
CA VAL A 173 1.14 6.23 -14.81
C VAL A 173 1.56 7.43 -15.64
N MET A 174 1.88 8.55 -14.99
CA MET A 174 2.64 9.60 -15.63
C MET A 174 4.09 9.12 -15.73
N LYS A 175 4.52 8.85 -16.96
CA LYS A 175 5.92 8.45 -17.20
C LYS A 175 6.81 9.66 -16.87
N PRO A 176 7.82 9.50 -16.01
CA PRO A 176 8.80 10.55 -15.82
C PRO A 176 9.45 10.81 -17.17
N LEU A 177 9.57 12.09 -17.54
CA LEU A 177 10.35 12.48 -18.68
C LEU A 177 11.79 12.07 -18.42
N LYS A 178 12.21 10.92 -18.95
CA LYS A 178 13.66 10.61 -19.00
C LYS A 178 14.34 11.78 -19.68
N LYS A 179 15.38 12.33 -19.05
CA LYS A 179 16.29 13.21 -19.77
C LYS A 179 16.71 12.46 -21.03
N GLN A 180 16.48 13.05 -22.18
CA GLN A 180 16.89 12.51 -23.46
C GLN A 180 18.40 12.26 -23.36
N THR A 181 18.80 11.01 -23.26
CA THR A 181 20.21 10.62 -23.40
C THR A 181 20.41 10.28 -24.87
N ASP A 182 21.64 10.35 -25.36
CA ASP A 182 22.00 10.02 -26.75
C ASP A 182 21.58 8.59 -27.18
N SER A 183 21.07 7.79 -26.24
CA SER A 183 20.69 6.39 -26.44
C SER A 183 19.18 6.09 -26.38
N ASN A 184 18.31 7.07 -26.05
CA ASN A 184 16.86 6.84 -25.93
C ASN A 184 16.04 8.03 -26.40
N PHE A 185 14.92 7.76 -27.05
CA PHE A 185 13.95 8.75 -27.49
C PHE A 185 12.62 8.57 -26.76
N THR A 186 11.99 9.67 -26.35
CA THR A 186 10.65 9.66 -25.74
C THR A 186 9.63 10.08 -26.79
N GLY A 187 8.72 9.19 -27.15
CA GLY A 187 7.62 9.49 -28.07
C GLY A 187 6.54 10.40 -27.45
N PRO A 188 5.61 10.93 -28.27
CA PRO A 188 4.56 11.85 -27.83
C PRO A 188 3.63 11.30 -26.75
N ASN A 189 3.49 9.96 -26.67
CA ASN A 189 2.71 9.23 -25.66
C ASN A 189 3.53 8.90 -24.40
N GLY A 190 4.77 9.39 -24.30
CA GLY A 190 5.66 9.12 -23.16
C GLY A 190 6.33 7.75 -23.17
N THR A 191 6.19 6.94 -24.24
CA THR A 191 6.87 5.66 -24.40
C THR A 191 8.35 5.87 -24.72
N TYR A 192 9.24 5.10 -24.09
CA TYR A 192 10.67 5.16 -24.36
C TYR A 192 11.05 4.17 -25.45
N TYR A 193 11.63 4.70 -26.53
CA TYR A 193 12.14 3.91 -27.63
C TYR A 193 13.67 3.89 -27.56
N GLU A 194 14.27 2.71 -27.73
CA GLU A 194 15.73 2.61 -27.81
C GLU A 194 16.23 3.24 -29.09
N GLN A 195 17.25 4.06 -29.00
CA GLN A 195 17.81 4.77 -30.16
C GLN A 195 18.24 3.78 -31.26
N ASN A 196 18.83 2.65 -30.87
CA ASN A 196 19.23 1.61 -31.83
C ASN A 196 18.07 1.06 -32.67
N ASP A 197 16.86 0.94 -32.07
CA ASP A 197 15.67 0.47 -32.80
C ASP A 197 15.18 1.55 -33.77
N ILE A 198 15.27 2.82 -33.37
CA ILE A 198 14.95 3.98 -34.25
C ILE A 198 15.95 4.04 -35.38
N ASP A 199 17.25 3.96 -35.09
CA ASP A 199 18.33 4.03 -36.09
C ASP A 199 18.23 2.87 -37.10
N TYR A 200 17.84 1.68 -36.62
CA TYR A 200 17.58 0.54 -37.49
C TYR A 200 16.50 0.86 -38.54
N LEU A 201 15.35 1.35 -38.09
CA LEU A 201 14.25 1.68 -39.03
C LEU A 201 14.56 2.88 -39.90
N THR A 202 15.22 3.90 -39.38
CA THR A 202 15.62 5.07 -40.19
C THR A 202 16.65 4.71 -41.27
N SER A 203 17.56 3.80 -40.99
CA SER A 203 18.50 3.27 -42.00
C SER A 203 17.80 2.46 -43.11
N HIS A 204 16.56 1.97 -42.82
CA HIS A 204 15.72 1.28 -43.79
C HIS A 204 14.68 2.19 -44.47
N GLY A 205 14.87 3.52 -44.38
CA GLY A 205 14.11 4.51 -45.15
C GLY A 205 12.87 5.10 -44.44
N TYR A 206 12.69 4.82 -43.17
CA TYR A 206 11.62 5.45 -42.35
C TYR A 206 12.07 6.86 -41.91
N THR A 207 11.14 7.81 -41.85
CA THR A 207 11.39 9.03 -41.07
C THR A 207 11.38 8.68 -39.57
N GLN A 208 11.93 9.55 -38.72
CA GLN A 208 11.97 9.30 -37.28
C GLN A 208 10.54 9.12 -36.68
N GLU A 209 9.59 9.95 -37.12
CA GLU A 209 8.19 9.83 -36.70
C GLU A 209 7.55 8.52 -37.16
N ALA A 210 7.84 8.11 -38.43
CA ALA A 210 7.33 6.84 -38.97
C ALA A 210 7.97 5.62 -38.24
N ALA A 211 9.25 5.70 -37.90
CA ALA A 211 9.94 4.68 -37.13
C ALA A 211 9.33 4.52 -35.73
N ILE A 212 9.07 5.63 -35.04
CA ILE A 212 8.40 5.61 -33.73
C ILE A 212 6.99 5.02 -33.82
N ALA A 213 6.21 5.43 -34.86
CA ALA A 213 4.86 4.89 -35.07
C ALA A 213 4.86 3.39 -35.38
N GLU A 214 5.91 2.87 -36.02
CA GLU A 214 6.07 1.44 -36.29
C GLU A 214 6.52 0.68 -35.04
N LEU A 215 7.49 1.21 -34.30
CA LEU A 215 7.94 0.63 -33.02
C LEU A 215 6.81 0.56 -32.00
N ALA A 216 5.91 1.55 -31.96
CA ALA A 216 4.74 1.55 -31.09
C ALA A 216 3.78 0.36 -31.34
N LYS A 217 3.85 -0.26 -32.52
CA LYS A 217 3.05 -1.46 -32.86
C LYS A 217 3.72 -2.77 -32.43
N SER A 218 5.01 -2.74 -32.08
CA SER A 218 5.76 -3.93 -31.70
C SER A 218 5.36 -4.43 -30.30
N ASP A 219 5.38 -5.73 -30.09
CA ASP A 219 5.06 -6.33 -28.78
C ASP A 219 6.00 -5.87 -27.65
N LYS A 220 7.24 -5.52 -27.98
CA LYS A 220 8.24 -4.95 -27.04
C LYS A 220 7.71 -3.67 -26.39
N TYR A 221 7.17 -2.76 -27.17
CA TYR A 221 6.75 -1.44 -26.72
C TYR A 221 5.27 -1.41 -26.31
N LYS A 222 4.41 -2.26 -26.91
CA LYS A 222 3.02 -2.47 -26.45
C LYS A 222 2.95 -3.01 -25.03
N LYS A 223 3.80 -4.01 -24.69
CA LYS A 223 3.87 -4.53 -23.32
C LYS A 223 4.31 -3.47 -22.31
N GLN A 224 5.23 -2.56 -22.70
CA GLN A 224 5.58 -1.44 -21.84
C GLN A 224 4.38 -0.50 -21.61
N ASP A 225 3.54 -0.29 -22.62
CA ASP A 225 2.33 0.53 -22.50
C ASP A 225 1.24 -0.16 -21.66
N GLU A 226 1.08 -1.48 -21.75
CA GLU A 226 0.09 -2.24 -20.98
C GLU A 226 0.49 -2.41 -19.51
N GLU A 227 1.77 -2.63 -19.22
CA GLU A 227 2.27 -2.76 -17.84
C GLU A 227 2.27 -1.44 -17.06
N MET A 228 2.20 -0.29 -17.76
CA MET A 228 2.28 1.04 -17.15
C MET A 228 0.98 1.83 -17.19
N LYS A 229 -0.15 1.24 -17.59
CA LYS A 229 -1.42 2.00 -17.75
C LYS A 229 -2.02 2.50 -16.45
N GLU A 230 -1.86 1.77 -15.37
CA GLU A 230 -2.48 2.13 -14.09
C GLU A 230 -1.59 1.72 -12.90
N ARG A 231 -1.49 2.59 -11.92
CA ARG A 231 -0.84 2.33 -10.65
C ARG A 231 -1.65 2.90 -9.50
N LYS A 232 -1.43 2.39 -8.30
CA LYS A 232 -1.97 3.02 -7.10
C LYS A 232 -1.19 4.29 -6.78
N PRO A 233 -1.87 5.38 -6.38
CA PRO A 233 -1.18 6.59 -5.94
C PRO A 233 -0.40 6.30 -4.66
N VAL A 234 0.79 6.86 -4.54
CA VAL A 234 1.61 6.83 -3.33
C VAL A 234 1.84 8.27 -2.88
N TYR A 235 1.52 8.57 -1.63
CA TYR A 235 1.61 9.92 -1.11
C TYR A 235 2.74 10.03 -0.08
N ILE A 236 3.47 11.14 -0.14
CA ILE A 236 4.53 11.51 0.77
C ILE A 236 4.12 12.80 1.49
N ALA A 237 4.26 12.83 2.80
CA ALA A 237 4.08 14.02 3.61
C ALA A 237 5.42 14.47 4.18
N TYR A 238 5.67 15.79 4.21
CA TYR A 238 6.90 16.37 4.72
C TYR A 238 6.71 17.85 5.06
N ASP A 239 7.66 18.43 5.78
CA ASP A 239 7.75 19.90 5.94
C ASP A 239 8.51 20.52 4.76
N ASP A 240 7.89 21.49 4.11
CA ASP A 240 8.53 22.33 3.10
C ASP A 240 8.73 23.74 3.64
N ASN A 241 9.85 23.93 4.32
CA ASN A 241 10.26 25.23 4.85
C ASN A 241 9.22 25.88 5.77
N GLY A 242 8.68 25.11 6.71
CA GLY A 242 7.69 25.53 7.68
C GLY A 242 6.24 25.38 7.21
N LEU A 243 6.00 24.62 6.15
CA LEU A 243 4.67 24.27 5.65
C LEU A 243 4.53 22.76 5.54
N LEU A 244 3.51 22.18 6.15
CA LEU A 244 3.16 20.77 5.96
C LEU A 244 2.61 20.56 4.55
N VAL A 245 3.24 19.68 3.79
CA VAL A 245 2.93 19.41 2.39
C VAL A 245 2.64 17.91 2.22
N VAL A 246 1.70 17.58 1.34
CA VAL A 246 1.46 16.22 0.87
C VAL A 246 1.52 16.20 -0.64
N LYS A 247 2.42 15.41 -1.18
CA LYS A 247 2.61 15.23 -2.64
C LYS A 247 2.40 13.78 -3.03
N GLU A 248 2.01 13.56 -4.26
CA GLU A 248 2.09 12.25 -4.88
C GLU A 248 3.55 11.97 -5.26
N LEU A 249 4.01 10.73 -5.06
CA LEU A 249 5.44 10.37 -5.19
C LEU A 249 6.03 10.73 -6.56
N ASN A 250 5.26 10.59 -7.65
CA ASN A 250 5.74 10.94 -8.98
C ASN A 250 5.94 12.45 -9.19
N ASP A 251 5.20 13.28 -8.44
CA ASP A 251 5.38 14.74 -8.50
C ASP A 251 6.69 15.19 -7.82
N MET A 252 7.38 14.26 -7.17
CA MET A 252 8.66 14.51 -6.51
C MET A 252 9.87 14.08 -7.33
N ILE A 253 9.67 13.70 -8.59
CA ILE A 253 10.77 13.37 -9.50
C ILE A 253 11.50 14.65 -9.91
N THR A 254 12.82 14.62 -9.79
CA THR A 254 13.71 15.74 -10.07
C THR A 254 14.53 15.48 -11.34
N ASP A 255 15.17 16.53 -11.85
CA ASP A 255 16.13 16.43 -12.97
C ASP A 255 17.55 16.06 -12.50
N VAL A 256 17.72 15.72 -11.22
CA VAL A 256 19.04 15.42 -10.67
C VAL A 256 19.49 14.05 -11.16
N LEU A 257 20.64 14.04 -11.82
CA LEU A 257 21.37 12.83 -12.21
C LEU A 257 22.61 12.72 -11.33
N ILE A 258 22.81 11.59 -10.71
CA ILE A 258 24.01 11.26 -9.94
C ILE A 258 24.76 10.12 -10.63
N ASP A 259 26.03 10.35 -10.89
CA ASP A 259 26.97 9.37 -11.44
C ASP A 259 28.19 9.19 -10.53
N ALA A 260 29.04 8.24 -10.87
CA ALA A 260 30.23 7.89 -10.08
C ALA A 260 31.23 9.04 -9.92
N THR A 261 31.20 10.07 -10.78
CA THR A 261 32.13 11.22 -10.70
C THR A 261 31.72 12.23 -9.63
N GLN A 262 30.45 12.18 -9.19
CA GLN A 262 29.85 13.09 -8.21
C GLN A 262 29.80 12.51 -6.79
N VAL A 263 30.32 11.30 -6.57
CA VAL A 263 30.20 10.57 -5.31
C VAL A 263 31.58 10.30 -4.75
N GLY A 264 31.82 10.65 -3.48
CA GLY A 264 33.08 10.40 -2.79
C GLY A 264 33.27 8.95 -2.38
N ASP A 265 32.21 8.32 -1.84
CA ASP A 265 32.22 6.92 -1.40
C ASP A 265 30.81 6.33 -1.50
N TYR A 266 30.69 5.00 -1.56
CA TYR A 266 29.41 4.33 -1.56
C TYR A 266 29.45 2.99 -0.83
N SER A 267 28.26 2.56 -0.40
CA SER A 267 28.05 1.19 0.09
C SER A 267 26.75 0.66 -0.50
N TYR A 268 26.83 -0.52 -1.10
CA TYR A 268 25.69 -1.21 -1.68
C TYR A 268 25.38 -2.48 -0.90
N THR A 269 24.12 -2.66 -0.55
CA THR A 269 23.63 -3.84 0.17
C THR A 269 22.43 -4.42 -0.57
N SER A 270 22.48 -5.71 -0.86
CA SER A 270 21.33 -6.51 -1.32
C SER A 270 20.93 -7.45 -0.20
N SER A 271 19.68 -7.42 0.23
CA SER A 271 19.21 -8.17 1.40
C SER A 271 17.85 -8.82 1.17
N ILE A 272 17.64 -9.96 1.82
CA ILE A 272 16.34 -10.62 1.96
C ILE A 272 15.87 -10.65 3.42
N GLU A 273 16.52 -9.89 4.32
CA GLU A 273 16.25 -9.89 5.77
C GLU A 273 14.80 -9.48 6.07
N ASP A 274 14.30 -8.45 5.36
CA ASP A 274 12.91 -7.97 5.48
C ASP A 274 11.98 -8.55 4.41
N THR A 275 12.41 -9.61 3.72
CA THR A 275 11.64 -10.28 2.68
C THR A 275 10.70 -11.32 3.31
N PHE A 276 9.48 -11.38 2.79
CA PHE A 276 8.52 -12.41 3.17
C PHE A 276 8.02 -13.14 1.93
N THR A 277 8.18 -14.46 1.92
CA THR A 277 7.78 -15.32 0.80
C THR A 277 6.40 -15.94 1.01
N GLN A 278 5.83 -15.79 2.22
CA GLN A 278 4.50 -16.27 2.57
C GLN A 278 3.79 -15.27 3.50
N ILE A 279 2.53 -14.99 3.19
CA ILE A 279 1.66 -14.17 4.04
C ILE A 279 0.53 -15.05 4.58
N LEU A 280 0.36 -15.02 5.89
CA LEU A 280 -0.77 -15.60 6.60
C LEU A 280 -1.64 -14.49 7.14
N VAL A 281 -2.92 -14.47 6.78
CA VAL A 281 -3.89 -13.53 7.32
C VAL A 281 -4.72 -14.22 8.41
N VAL A 282 -4.80 -13.59 9.58
CA VAL A 282 -5.58 -14.09 10.72
C VAL A 282 -6.57 -13.02 11.16
N ARG A 283 -7.75 -13.43 11.56
CA ARG A 283 -8.79 -12.56 12.12
C ARG A 283 -9.18 -12.99 13.50
N GLU A 284 -9.52 -12.03 14.35
CA GLU A 284 -10.15 -12.29 15.63
C GLU A 284 -11.62 -12.69 15.40
N ALA A 285 -12.02 -13.82 15.94
CA ALA A 285 -13.38 -14.31 15.89
C ALA A 285 -13.87 -14.70 17.29
N ASN A 286 -15.15 -14.47 17.55
CA ASN A 286 -15.80 -14.97 18.75
C ASN A 286 -16.11 -16.46 18.57
N VAL A 287 -15.53 -17.30 19.39
CA VAL A 287 -15.73 -18.76 19.38
C VAL A 287 -16.41 -19.17 20.68
N MET A 288 -17.34 -20.11 20.59
CA MET A 288 -17.93 -20.71 21.78
C MET A 288 -17.03 -21.85 22.28
N LYS A 289 -16.45 -21.72 23.48
CA LYS A 289 -15.67 -22.76 24.14
C LYS A 289 -16.28 -23.04 25.49
N ASP A 290 -16.68 -24.29 25.73
CA ASP A 290 -17.32 -24.74 26.97
C ASP A 290 -18.52 -23.86 27.41
N GLY A 291 -19.34 -23.45 26.42
CA GLY A 291 -20.51 -22.58 26.64
C GLY A 291 -20.22 -21.11 26.90
N LYS A 292 -18.94 -20.68 26.83
CA LYS A 292 -18.54 -19.27 26.98
C LYS A 292 -18.02 -18.72 25.66
N LYS A 293 -18.38 -17.45 25.35
CA LYS A 293 -17.79 -16.72 24.24
C LYS A 293 -16.33 -16.38 24.57
N THR A 294 -15.41 -16.88 23.77
CA THR A 294 -13.98 -16.55 23.83
C THR A 294 -13.55 -15.95 22.50
N LYS A 295 -12.57 -15.05 22.54
CA LYS A 295 -11.96 -14.50 21.33
C LYS A 295 -10.79 -15.38 20.94
N GLU A 296 -10.79 -15.86 19.70
CA GLU A 296 -9.68 -16.62 19.13
C GLU A 296 -9.24 -16.00 17.80
N PHE A 297 -7.96 -16.15 17.46
CA PHE A 297 -7.46 -15.79 16.15
C PHE A 297 -7.60 -16.97 15.20
N LEU A 298 -8.38 -16.79 14.15
CA LEU A 298 -8.57 -17.79 13.10
C LEU A 298 -7.74 -17.41 11.89
N ARG A 299 -7.09 -18.41 11.30
CA ARG A 299 -6.46 -18.30 9.99
C ARG A 299 -7.54 -18.12 8.93
N THR A 300 -7.51 -17.00 8.21
CA THR A 300 -8.55 -16.64 7.23
C THR A 300 -8.06 -16.67 5.79
N GLY A 301 -6.76 -16.80 5.56
CA GLY A 301 -6.21 -16.96 4.23
C GLY A 301 -4.70 -16.95 4.22
N SER A 302 -4.11 -17.51 3.18
CA SER A 302 -2.67 -17.41 2.95
C SER A 302 -2.31 -17.44 1.47
N ALA A 303 -1.24 -16.74 1.14
CA ALA A 303 -0.65 -16.75 -0.19
C ALA A 303 0.87 -16.89 -0.09
N ALA A 304 1.49 -17.44 -1.13
CA ALA A 304 2.93 -17.65 -1.18
C ALA A 304 3.50 -17.31 -2.56
N ALA A 305 4.73 -16.82 -2.56
CA ALA A 305 5.55 -16.60 -3.73
C ALA A 305 6.42 -17.86 -3.96
N LYS A 306 5.97 -18.78 -4.81
CA LYS A 306 6.59 -20.11 -4.96
C LYS A 306 8.03 -20.07 -5.43
N ASN A 307 8.32 -19.24 -6.40
CA ASN A 307 9.68 -19.13 -6.95
C ASN A 307 10.66 -18.58 -5.91
N GLU A 308 10.20 -17.65 -5.09
CA GLU A 308 10.96 -17.03 -4.01
C GLU A 308 11.15 -18.00 -2.85
N ILE A 309 10.14 -18.82 -2.53
CA ILE A 309 10.28 -19.93 -1.56
C ILE A 309 11.35 -20.92 -2.00
N ALA A 310 11.38 -21.28 -3.28
CA ALA A 310 12.40 -22.21 -3.80
C ALA A 310 13.82 -21.67 -3.68
N LYS A 311 13.99 -20.32 -3.72
CA LYS A 311 15.29 -19.65 -3.60
C LYS A 311 15.71 -19.38 -2.15
N TRP A 312 14.76 -18.93 -1.31
CA TRP A 312 15.05 -18.34 0.00
C TRP A 312 14.39 -19.06 1.17
N GLY A 313 13.60 -20.10 0.89
CA GLY A 313 12.81 -20.79 1.90
C GLY A 313 11.52 -20.04 2.29
N VAL A 314 10.85 -20.55 3.31
CA VAL A 314 9.61 -19.96 3.82
C VAL A 314 9.93 -18.88 4.85
N LEU A 315 9.76 -17.63 4.45
CA LEU A 315 9.81 -16.44 5.28
C LEU A 315 8.38 -15.95 5.46
N GLN A 316 7.77 -16.24 6.62
CA GLN A 316 6.34 -15.99 6.85
C GLN A 316 6.08 -14.73 7.65
N LYS A 317 5.11 -13.91 7.19
CA LYS A 317 4.54 -12.79 7.94
C LYS A 317 3.06 -13.06 8.24
N VAL A 318 2.66 -12.74 9.46
CA VAL A 318 1.25 -12.79 9.88
C VAL A 318 0.67 -11.38 9.84
N ILE A 319 -0.46 -11.22 9.16
CA ILE A 319 -1.19 -9.95 9.06
C ILE A 319 -2.54 -10.11 9.75
N LYS A 320 -2.91 -9.10 10.54
CA LYS A 320 -4.22 -8.97 11.17
C LYS A 320 -4.89 -7.75 10.57
N PRO A 321 -5.90 -7.90 9.68
CA PRO A 321 -6.62 -6.76 9.15
C PRO A 321 -7.48 -6.13 10.26
N ASP A 322 -7.50 -4.82 10.31
CA ASP A 322 -8.23 -4.05 11.33
C ASP A 322 -9.76 -4.04 11.07
N ASP A 323 -10.18 -4.31 9.86
CA ASP A 323 -11.59 -4.35 9.48
C ASP A 323 -12.05 -5.76 9.06
N LYS A 324 -13.37 -5.99 9.16
CA LYS A 324 -14.00 -7.25 8.76
C LYS A 324 -14.31 -7.33 7.26
N LYS A 325 -14.20 -6.22 6.53
CA LYS A 325 -14.58 -6.11 5.11
C LYS A 325 -13.43 -6.35 4.15
N THR A 326 -12.19 -6.27 4.63
CA THR A 326 -10.99 -6.46 3.78
C THR A 326 -10.96 -7.86 3.18
N ASN A 327 -10.80 -7.95 1.86
CA ASN A 327 -10.53 -9.22 1.19
C ASN A 327 -9.15 -9.75 1.61
N VAL A 328 -9.16 -10.84 2.38
CA VAL A 328 -7.94 -11.40 3.00
C VAL A 328 -6.96 -11.96 1.96
N ILE A 329 -7.47 -12.50 0.86
CA ILE A 329 -6.65 -13.05 -0.21
C ILE A 329 -5.97 -11.92 -1.00
N GLU A 330 -6.73 -10.87 -1.35
CA GLU A 330 -6.18 -9.69 -2.00
C GLU A 330 -5.15 -8.98 -1.11
N LEU A 331 -5.42 -8.90 0.21
CA LEU A 331 -4.47 -8.35 1.17
C LEU A 331 -3.17 -9.17 1.19
N ALA A 332 -3.28 -10.51 1.23
CA ALA A 332 -2.12 -11.39 1.20
C ALA A 332 -1.32 -11.24 -0.09
N LYS A 333 -1.98 -11.25 -1.25
CA LYS A 333 -1.34 -11.08 -2.56
C LYS A 333 -0.61 -9.75 -2.68
N LYS A 334 -1.28 -8.64 -2.36
CA LYS A 334 -0.67 -7.29 -2.42
C LYS A 334 0.53 -7.13 -1.49
N ASN A 335 0.47 -7.73 -0.30
CA ASN A 335 1.63 -7.73 0.58
C ASN A 335 2.80 -8.52 -0.02
N LEU A 336 2.54 -9.69 -0.63
CA LEU A 336 3.59 -10.46 -1.30
C LEU A 336 4.18 -9.75 -2.51
N GLU A 337 3.38 -9.07 -3.33
CA GLU A 337 3.88 -8.27 -4.45
C GLU A 337 4.94 -7.24 -4.03
N ASN A 338 4.81 -6.72 -2.82
CA ASN A 338 5.74 -5.74 -2.27
C ASN A 338 6.86 -6.37 -1.44
N LEU A 339 6.58 -7.44 -0.70
CA LEU A 339 7.49 -8.00 0.31
C LEU A 339 8.29 -9.22 -0.19
N ALA A 340 7.83 -9.91 -1.26
CA ALA A 340 8.56 -11.07 -1.81
C ALA A 340 9.63 -10.63 -2.82
N LYS A 341 10.45 -9.66 -2.43
CA LYS A 341 11.51 -9.08 -3.27
C LYS A 341 12.75 -8.82 -2.45
N LYS A 342 13.91 -8.85 -3.10
CA LYS A 342 15.12 -8.34 -2.47
C LYS A 342 15.00 -6.84 -2.25
N THR A 343 15.49 -6.39 -1.13
CA THR A 343 15.70 -4.97 -0.86
C THR A 343 17.13 -4.61 -1.28
N HIS A 344 17.26 -3.54 -2.04
CA HIS A 344 18.53 -3.00 -2.45
C HIS A 344 18.68 -1.62 -1.83
N THR A 345 19.68 -1.45 -0.97
CA THR A 345 20.02 -0.18 -0.35
C THR A 345 21.35 0.29 -0.88
N LEU A 346 21.38 1.46 -1.45
CA LEU A 346 22.61 2.12 -1.87
C LEU A 346 22.78 3.40 -1.04
N ARG A 347 23.88 3.47 -0.32
CA ARG A 347 24.33 4.67 0.39
C ARG A 347 25.41 5.34 -0.41
N LEU A 348 25.17 6.58 -0.77
CA LEU A 348 26.10 7.44 -1.48
C LEU A 348 26.56 8.53 -0.53
N LYS A 349 27.86 8.73 -0.41
CA LYS A 349 28.47 9.72 0.50
C LYS A 349 29.17 10.82 -0.27
N GLU A 350 29.14 12.00 0.33
CA GLU A 350 29.80 13.18 -0.22
C GLU A 350 29.40 13.48 -1.68
N CYS A 351 28.10 13.25 -1.98
CA CYS A 351 27.55 13.61 -3.28
C CYS A 351 27.52 15.12 -3.46
N LEU A 352 27.56 15.57 -4.71
CA LEU A 352 27.32 16.98 -5.02
C LEU A 352 25.98 17.44 -4.44
N GLY A 353 25.99 18.56 -3.68
CA GLY A 353 24.84 19.02 -2.93
C GLY A 353 23.73 19.66 -3.79
N HIS A 354 22.51 19.15 -3.63
CA HIS A 354 21.27 19.68 -4.21
C HIS A 354 20.25 19.93 -3.10
N THR A 355 19.94 21.17 -2.78
CA THR A 355 19.12 21.55 -1.62
C THR A 355 17.66 21.12 -1.72
N GLU A 356 17.17 20.86 -2.93
CA GLU A 356 15.83 20.36 -3.22
C GLU A 356 15.63 18.89 -2.89
N ILE A 357 16.71 18.11 -2.77
CA ILE A 357 16.62 16.67 -2.49
C ILE A 357 16.16 16.44 -1.06
N ARG A 358 15.17 15.56 -0.92
CA ARG A 358 14.54 15.14 0.33
C ARG A 358 14.02 13.70 0.25
N PRO A 359 13.59 13.07 1.34
CA PRO A 359 12.90 11.79 1.28
C PRO A 359 11.72 11.82 0.31
N GLY A 360 11.62 10.80 -0.55
CA GLY A 360 10.64 10.72 -1.63
C GLY A 360 11.09 11.37 -2.95
N SER A 361 12.16 12.17 -2.98
CA SER A 361 12.69 12.69 -4.24
C SER A 361 13.10 11.58 -5.17
N GLY A 362 12.58 11.58 -6.40
CA GLY A 362 13.05 10.73 -7.48
C GLY A 362 14.29 11.34 -8.13
N ILE A 363 15.38 10.61 -8.18
CA ILE A 363 16.63 11.01 -8.82
C ILE A 363 17.06 9.97 -9.86
N TRP A 364 17.73 10.42 -10.89
CA TRP A 364 18.32 9.54 -11.88
C TRP A 364 19.70 9.09 -11.39
N LEU A 365 19.92 7.78 -11.41
CA LEU A 365 21.19 7.19 -11.00
C LEU A 365 21.83 6.48 -12.19
N ASN A 366 23.09 6.79 -12.48
CA ASN A 366 23.93 6.05 -13.41
C ASN A 366 25.21 5.64 -12.68
N PHE A 367 25.16 4.48 -12.04
CA PHE A 367 26.16 4.09 -11.07
C PHE A 367 26.58 2.62 -11.22
N ASN A 368 27.89 2.36 -11.26
CA ASN A 368 28.44 1.02 -11.30
C ASN A 368 28.90 0.60 -9.89
N VAL A 369 28.28 -0.45 -9.36
CA VAL A 369 28.61 -1.01 -8.03
C VAL A 369 29.55 -2.23 -8.12
N GLY A 370 30.21 -2.41 -9.26
CA GLY A 370 31.18 -3.46 -9.50
C GLY A 370 30.65 -4.56 -10.42
N ASP A 371 29.70 -5.34 -9.95
CA ASP A 371 29.05 -6.43 -10.68
C ASP A 371 27.72 -6.04 -11.33
N GLN A 372 27.21 -4.85 -11.01
CA GLN A 372 25.94 -4.32 -11.51
C GLN A 372 26.07 -2.85 -11.90
N ILE A 373 25.36 -2.46 -12.96
CA ILE A 373 25.17 -1.07 -13.35
C ILE A 373 23.73 -0.68 -13.04
N ILE A 374 23.56 0.31 -12.18
CA ILE A 374 22.27 0.89 -11.83
C ILE A 374 22.09 2.10 -12.74
N ASN A 375 21.21 2.00 -13.74
CA ASN A 375 20.88 3.09 -14.67
C ASN A 375 19.36 3.26 -14.70
N GLU A 376 18.83 3.88 -13.64
CA GLU A 376 17.40 4.01 -13.49
C GLU A 376 17.00 5.14 -12.53
N LEU A 377 15.69 5.44 -12.53
CA LEU A 377 15.07 6.30 -11.53
C LEU A 377 15.01 5.55 -10.19
N VAL A 378 15.56 6.16 -9.14
CA VAL A 378 15.52 5.67 -7.77
C VAL A 378 14.93 6.72 -6.85
N TYR A 379 14.44 6.31 -5.69
CA TYR A 379 13.86 7.23 -4.72
C TYR A 379 14.76 7.37 -3.49
N VAL A 380 14.95 8.61 -3.08
CA VAL A 380 15.71 8.94 -1.87
C VAL A 380 14.91 8.56 -0.64
N GLN A 381 15.48 7.74 0.23
CA GLN A 381 14.90 7.37 1.50
C GLN A 381 15.27 8.38 2.59
N ALA A 382 16.55 8.72 2.70
CA ALA A 382 17.05 9.72 3.64
C ALA A 382 18.14 10.55 3.00
N VAL A 383 18.31 11.78 3.47
CA VAL A 383 19.39 12.66 3.04
C VAL A 383 19.94 13.47 4.20
N THR A 384 21.27 13.53 4.28
CA THR A 384 21.99 14.44 5.16
C THR A 384 22.72 15.46 4.31
N HIS A 385 22.35 16.73 4.42
CA HIS A 385 23.06 17.83 3.76
C HIS A 385 24.10 18.40 4.72
N ASN A 386 25.34 18.47 4.28
CA ASN A 386 26.47 19.02 5.01
C ASN A 386 26.95 20.32 4.35
N PHE A 387 26.86 21.41 5.08
CA PHE A 387 27.29 22.73 4.66
C PHE A 387 28.51 23.14 5.49
N ASN A 388 29.67 23.22 4.88
CA ASN A 388 30.90 23.61 5.56
C ASN A 388 31.86 24.35 4.61
N ASN A 389 32.50 25.42 5.07
CA ASN A 389 33.46 26.19 4.27
C ASN A 389 32.93 26.61 2.89
N ASN A 390 31.68 27.05 2.81
CA ASN A 390 30.99 27.41 1.58
C ASN A 390 30.86 26.26 0.56
N LYS A 391 30.95 25.03 1.02
CA LYS A 391 30.68 23.82 0.24
C LYS A 391 29.40 23.19 0.71
N HIS A 392 28.70 22.57 -0.22
CA HIS A 392 27.52 21.75 0.08
C HIS A 392 27.73 20.36 -0.52
N VAL A 393 27.73 19.37 0.34
CA VAL A 393 27.70 17.96 -0.05
C VAL A 393 26.51 17.28 0.63
N MET A 394 26.07 16.17 0.09
CA MET A 394 24.97 15.39 0.67
C MET A 394 25.32 13.90 0.72
N ASP A 395 24.87 13.25 1.79
CA ASP A 395 24.85 11.80 1.91
C ASP A 395 23.43 11.31 1.63
N LEU A 396 23.27 10.32 0.78
CA LEU A 396 21.99 9.80 0.33
C LEU A 396 21.84 8.33 0.69
N ASP A 397 20.73 7.97 1.29
CA ASP A 397 20.23 6.60 1.33
C ASP A 397 19.16 6.46 0.24
N VAL A 398 19.37 5.58 -0.73
CA VAL A 398 18.42 5.31 -1.81
C VAL A 398 18.00 3.84 -1.79
N ILE A 399 16.73 3.62 -2.06
CA ILE A 399 16.14 2.28 -2.17
C ILE A 399 15.60 2.09 -3.57
N TYR A 400 15.81 0.90 -4.11
CA TYR A 400 15.12 0.43 -5.29
C TYR A 400 14.77 -1.05 -5.12
N PHE A 401 13.83 -1.53 -5.92
CA PHE A 401 13.32 -2.89 -5.81
C PHE A 401 13.49 -3.62 -7.13
N ASP A 402 13.71 -4.94 -7.06
CA ASP A 402 13.66 -5.79 -8.23
C ASP A 402 12.34 -5.59 -9.00
N LYS A 403 12.44 -5.41 -10.31
CA LYS A 403 11.28 -5.21 -11.21
C LYS A 403 10.49 -6.50 -11.43
N GLN A 404 11.06 -7.65 -11.07
CA GLN A 404 10.38 -8.94 -11.23
C GLN A 404 9.19 -9.05 -10.29
N LYS A 405 8.03 -9.36 -10.86
CA LYS A 405 6.83 -9.68 -10.07
C LYS A 405 6.96 -11.11 -9.53
N PRO A 406 6.73 -11.33 -8.23
CA PRO A 406 6.74 -12.67 -7.68
C PRO A 406 5.57 -13.51 -8.24
N ASP A 407 5.80 -14.82 -8.44
CA ASP A 407 4.75 -15.78 -8.82
C ASP A 407 3.92 -16.14 -7.58
N ILE A 408 2.80 -15.48 -7.40
CA ILE A 408 1.98 -15.57 -6.19
C ILE A 408 0.88 -16.61 -6.37
N THR A 409 0.86 -17.61 -5.49
CA THR A 409 -0.18 -18.63 -5.41
C THR A 409 -0.92 -18.54 -4.07
N VAL A 410 -2.24 -18.66 -4.11
CA VAL A 410 -3.06 -18.83 -2.90
C VAL A 410 -2.85 -20.24 -2.35
N ILE A 411 -2.38 -20.35 -1.10
CA ILE A 411 -2.15 -21.63 -0.43
C ILE A 411 -3.42 -22.09 0.29
N ASP A 412 -4.12 -21.14 0.92
CA ASP A 412 -5.28 -21.43 1.76
C ASP A 412 -6.19 -20.18 1.77
N ASN A 413 -7.46 -20.41 1.48
CA ASN A 413 -8.48 -19.36 1.56
C ASN A 413 -9.08 -19.21 2.97
N GLY A 414 -8.61 -19.99 3.93
CA GLY A 414 -9.04 -19.95 5.34
C GLY A 414 -10.36 -20.64 5.65
N ASP A 415 -11.14 -21.01 4.64
CA ASP A 415 -12.48 -21.55 4.81
C ASP A 415 -12.47 -22.97 5.40
N GLU A 416 -11.46 -23.78 5.11
CA GLU A 416 -11.42 -25.19 5.53
C GLU A 416 -11.18 -25.35 7.04
N GLU A 417 -10.33 -24.55 7.65
CA GLU A 417 -10.09 -24.62 9.10
C GLU A 417 -11.28 -24.07 9.89
N ILE A 418 -11.91 -22.99 9.40
CA ILE A 418 -13.15 -22.46 9.97
C ILE A 418 -14.24 -23.50 9.89
N ARG A 419 -14.41 -24.20 8.76
CA ARG A 419 -15.37 -25.30 8.58
C ARG A 419 -15.11 -26.46 9.55
N LYS A 420 -13.87 -26.93 9.65
CA LYS A 420 -13.50 -28.03 10.59
C LYS A 420 -13.82 -27.65 12.02
N ARG A 421 -13.59 -26.40 12.44
CA ARG A 421 -13.89 -25.95 13.80
C ARG A 421 -15.39 -25.80 14.03
N ILE A 422 -16.17 -25.30 13.07
CA ILE A 422 -17.63 -25.22 13.15
C ILE A 422 -18.24 -26.63 13.18
N GLN A 423 -17.77 -27.55 12.35
CA GLN A 423 -18.19 -28.95 12.36
C GLN A 423 -17.86 -29.64 13.69
N ALA A 424 -16.70 -29.35 14.30
CA ALA A 424 -16.34 -29.87 15.61
C ALA A 424 -17.22 -29.31 16.74
N MET A 425 -17.67 -28.05 16.62
CA MET A 425 -18.61 -27.43 17.57
C MET A 425 -20.02 -28.03 17.44
N ASN A 426 -20.49 -28.26 16.22
CA ASN A 426 -21.80 -28.88 15.96
C ASN A 426 -21.82 -30.35 16.40
N LYS A 427 -20.71 -31.09 16.32
CA LYS A 427 -20.58 -32.45 16.87
C LYS A 427 -20.63 -32.52 18.41
N LYS A 428 -20.26 -31.47 19.11
CA LYS A 428 -20.29 -31.42 20.59
C LYS A 428 -21.64 -30.99 21.17
N SER A 429 -22.53 -30.38 20.36
CA SER A 429 -23.87 -29.97 20.83
C SER A 429 -24.98 -31.00 20.59
N GLY A 430 -24.69 -32.09 19.84
CA GLY A 430 -25.63 -33.20 19.60
C GLY A 430 -25.32 -34.38 20.48
N GLY A 431 -26.16 -34.60 21.49
CA GLY A 431 -26.11 -35.82 22.32
C GLY A 431 -26.29 -37.09 21.49
N THR A 432 -25.55 -38.11 21.90
CA THR A 432 -25.56 -39.51 21.46
C THR A 432 -26.86 -40.03 20.87
N THR A 433 -26.83 -40.45 19.59
CA THR A 433 -27.56 -41.63 19.13
C THR A 433 -26.72 -42.38 18.11
N ASN A 434 -26.39 -43.65 18.45
CA ASN A 434 -25.86 -44.65 17.52
C ASN A 434 -26.86 -44.92 16.40
N GLY A 435 -26.40 -44.93 15.18
CA GLY A 435 -27.20 -45.34 14.04
C GLY A 435 -26.35 -45.47 12.75
N SER A 436 -26.17 -46.69 12.32
CA SER A 436 -25.49 -47.13 11.12
C SER A 436 -26.10 -46.53 9.85
N GLY A 437 -25.23 -46.16 8.90
CA GLY A 437 -25.38 -46.16 7.45
C GLY A 437 -26.75 -45.83 6.85
N ALA A 438 -26.86 -44.61 6.31
CA ALA A 438 -27.61 -44.28 5.11
C ALA A 438 -27.16 -42.91 4.59
N SER A 439 -26.92 -42.84 3.29
CA SER A 439 -26.89 -41.58 2.53
C SER A 439 -28.20 -40.83 2.83
N GLY A 440 -28.13 -39.75 3.60
CA GLY A 440 -29.32 -39.04 4.00
C GLY A 440 -28.96 -37.62 4.47
N ASN A 441 -29.49 -36.63 3.76
CA ASN A 441 -29.64 -35.23 4.05
C ASN A 441 -29.33 -34.86 5.52
N ALA A 442 -28.21 -34.19 5.72
CA ALA A 442 -28.00 -33.46 6.98
C ALA A 442 -29.10 -32.39 7.09
N THR A 443 -29.97 -32.48 8.10
CA THR A 443 -31.08 -31.56 8.31
C THR A 443 -30.50 -30.18 8.62
N ALA A 444 -30.78 -29.19 7.76
CA ALA A 444 -30.38 -27.79 7.98
C ALA A 444 -31.01 -27.27 9.29
N THR A 445 -30.28 -26.45 10.02
CA THR A 445 -30.75 -25.78 11.24
C THR A 445 -30.69 -24.27 11.03
N ASN A 446 -31.62 -23.52 11.69
CA ASN A 446 -31.60 -22.05 11.64
C ASN A 446 -30.24 -21.47 12.08
N ALA A 447 -29.58 -22.07 13.06
CA ALA A 447 -28.25 -21.64 13.48
C ALA A 447 -27.17 -21.89 12.40
N GLY A 448 -27.28 -22.98 11.66
CA GLY A 448 -26.38 -23.27 10.53
C GLY A 448 -26.59 -22.30 9.36
N VAL A 449 -27.84 -21.97 9.04
CA VAL A 449 -28.17 -20.98 7.99
C VAL A 449 -27.66 -19.60 8.39
N GLN A 450 -27.87 -19.17 9.63
CA GLN A 450 -27.35 -17.88 10.13
C GLN A 450 -25.82 -17.86 10.09
N ALA A 451 -25.15 -18.92 10.49
CA ALA A 451 -23.70 -19.03 10.37
C ALA A 451 -23.22 -18.93 8.91
N GLY A 452 -24.00 -19.50 7.97
CA GLY A 452 -23.78 -19.37 6.54
C GLY A 452 -23.87 -17.90 6.08
N PHE A 453 -24.87 -17.18 6.48
CA PHE A 453 -25.02 -15.74 6.18
C PHE A 453 -23.87 -14.93 6.76
N ASP A 454 -23.58 -15.11 8.05
CA ASP A 454 -22.48 -14.40 8.74
C ASP A 454 -21.13 -14.65 8.07
N SER A 455 -20.95 -15.79 7.38
CA SER A 455 -19.72 -16.16 6.70
C SER A 455 -19.51 -15.45 5.35
N ILE A 456 -20.61 -15.14 4.64
CA ILE A 456 -20.55 -14.60 3.29
C ILE A 456 -20.97 -13.13 3.19
N GLU A 457 -21.82 -12.62 4.09
CA GLU A 457 -22.31 -11.25 4.06
C GLU A 457 -21.16 -10.25 4.17
N GLY A 458 -21.16 -9.26 3.29
CA GLY A 458 -20.07 -8.27 3.18
C GLY A 458 -18.82 -8.78 2.46
N THR A 459 -18.72 -10.07 2.09
CA THR A 459 -17.60 -10.61 1.32
C THR A 459 -17.84 -10.44 -0.19
N SER A 460 -16.77 -10.32 -0.97
CA SER A 460 -16.85 -10.38 -2.44
C SER A 460 -16.49 -11.78 -2.95
N SER A 461 -17.10 -12.17 -4.07
CA SER A 461 -16.69 -13.37 -4.76
C SER A 461 -15.36 -13.16 -5.50
N PRO A 462 -14.45 -14.14 -5.50
CA PRO A 462 -13.25 -14.09 -6.34
C PRO A 462 -13.57 -14.08 -7.85
N TYR A 463 -14.81 -14.37 -8.23
CA TYR A 463 -15.28 -14.39 -9.61
C TYR A 463 -16.09 -13.13 -9.99
N GLY A 464 -16.05 -12.09 -9.17
CA GLY A 464 -16.74 -10.83 -9.45
C GLY A 464 -18.25 -10.99 -9.62
N ASP A 465 -18.80 -10.42 -10.69
CA ASP A 465 -20.25 -10.38 -10.96
C ASP A 465 -20.88 -11.76 -11.20
N VAL A 466 -20.10 -12.72 -11.70
CA VAL A 466 -20.56 -14.12 -11.94
C VAL A 466 -20.40 -15.02 -10.71
N GLY A 467 -20.06 -14.46 -9.56
CA GLY A 467 -19.77 -15.21 -8.34
C GLY A 467 -20.98 -15.56 -7.47
N CYS A 468 -22.20 -15.45 -7.97
CA CYS A 468 -23.41 -15.74 -7.19
C CYS A 468 -23.47 -17.20 -6.71
N VAL A 469 -23.14 -18.18 -7.55
CA VAL A 469 -23.10 -19.61 -7.20
C VAL A 469 -22.01 -19.90 -6.17
N ASP A 470 -20.82 -19.32 -6.35
CA ASP A 470 -19.72 -19.46 -5.42
C ASP A 470 -20.10 -18.97 -4.01
N ARG A 471 -20.76 -17.83 -3.91
CA ARG A 471 -21.18 -17.29 -2.61
C ARG A 471 -22.35 -18.04 -2.00
N ALA A 472 -23.34 -18.42 -2.81
CA ALA A 472 -24.47 -19.22 -2.33
C ALA A 472 -24.03 -20.61 -1.85
N THR A 473 -23.15 -21.30 -2.57
CA THR A 473 -22.63 -22.60 -2.14
C THR A 473 -21.68 -22.48 -0.96
N ALA A 474 -20.86 -21.41 -0.89
CA ALA A 474 -20.02 -21.12 0.28
C ALA A 474 -20.86 -20.91 1.55
N GLY A 475 -21.89 -20.07 1.52
CA GLY A 475 -22.84 -19.91 2.63
C GLY A 475 -23.62 -21.18 2.92
N GLY A 476 -24.12 -21.83 1.88
CA GLY A 476 -24.85 -23.10 1.96
C GLY A 476 -24.06 -24.23 2.61
N SER A 477 -22.75 -24.20 2.50
CA SER A 477 -21.85 -25.22 3.07
C SER A 477 -21.91 -25.34 4.60
N TYR A 478 -22.45 -24.33 5.27
CA TYR A 478 -22.59 -24.30 6.73
C TYR A 478 -23.76 -25.11 7.27
N TYR A 479 -24.76 -25.40 6.43
CA TYR A 479 -25.97 -26.11 6.84
C TYR A 479 -26.37 -27.27 5.93
N ASN A 480 -25.75 -27.40 4.75
CA ASN A 480 -26.09 -28.44 3.78
C ASN A 480 -24.79 -29.04 3.20
N SER A 481 -24.58 -30.35 3.39
CA SER A 481 -23.37 -31.05 2.95
C SER A 481 -23.23 -31.12 1.44
N ASP A 482 -24.35 -31.18 0.69
CA ASP A 482 -24.31 -31.23 -0.77
C ASP A 482 -23.96 -29.86 -1.36
N LEU A 483 -24.38 -28.75 -0.72
CA LEU A 483 -23.90 -27.41 -1.08
C LEU A 483 -22.40 -27.24 -0.73
N ALA A 484 -21.93 -27.87 0.34
CA ALA A 484 -20.50 -27.91 0.65
C ALA A 484 -19.71 -28.68 -0.41
N ASP A 485 -20.24 -29.80 -0.88
CA ASP A 485 -19.63 -30.58 -1.97
C ASP A 485 -19.64 -29.80 -3.29
N ALA A 486 -20.73 -29.08 -3.61
CA ALA A 486 -20.82 -28.24 -4.79
C ALA A 486 -19.76 -27.13 -4.77
N TYR A 487 -19.59 -26.48 -3.61
CA TYR A 487 -18.55 -25.47 -3.42
C TYR A 487 -17.14 -26.06 -3.57
N ASN A 488 -16.87 -27.22 -2.94
CA ASN A 488 -15.57 -27.89 -2.98
C ASN A 488 -15.18 -28.37 -4.37
N GLN A 489 -16.17 -28.78 -5.20
CA GLN A 489 -15.96 -29.16 -6.60
C GLN A 489 -15.84 -27.96 -7.53
N GLY A 490 -15.98 -26.75 -7.02
CA GLY A 490 -15.79 -25.52 -7.77
C GLY A 490 -16.88 -25.27 -8.81
N ILE A 491 -18.13 -25.63 -8.51
CA ILE A 491 -19.28 -25.32 -9.37
C ILE A 491 -19.54 -23.82 -9.33
N LYS A 492 -19.55 -23.17 -10.52
CA LYS A 492 -19.50 -21.71 -10.64
C LYS A 492 -20.70 -21.09 -11.35
N ASP A 493 -21.47 -21.91 -12.07
CA ASP A 493 -22.62 -21.45 -12.84
C ASP A 493 -23.91 -22.12 -12.37
N VAL A 494 -25.04 -21.47 -12.65
CA VAL A 494 -26.37 -21.93 -12.18
C VAL A 494 -26.80 -23.25 -12.83
N PRO A 495 -26.61 -23.46 -14.13
CA PRO A 495 -26.89 -24.78 -14.76
C PRO A 495 -26.08 -25.92 -14.14
N GLY A 496 -24.80 -25.67 -13.83
CA GLY A 496 -23.95 -26.65 -13.15
C GLY A 496 -24.44 -26.95 -11.75
N LEU A 497 -24.86 -25.95 -10.97
CA LEU A 497 -25.45 -26.14 -9.64
C LEU A 497 -26.75 -26.93 -9.71
N LYS A 498 -27.65 -26.63 -10.65
CA LYS A 498 -28.90 -27.35 -10.86
C LYS A 498 -28.64 -28.83 -11.19
N THR A 499 -27.72 -29.10 -12.12
CA THR A 499 -27.33 -30.46 -12.51
C THR A 499 -26.76 -31.23 -11.34
N PHE A 500 -25.86 -30.60 -10.58
CA PHE A 500 -25.23 -31.23 -9.42
C PHE A 500 -26.26 -31.54 -8.31
N MET A 501 -27.09 -30.57 -7.94
CA MET A 501 -28.10 -30.75 -6.88
C MET A 501 -29.19 -31.77 -7.29
N ASN A 502 -29.61 -31.76 -8.57
CA ASN A 502 -30.55 -32.77 -9.09
C ASN A 502 -29.93 -34.18 -9.02
N GLY A 503 -28.63 -34.32 -9.36
CA GLY A 503 -27.89 -35.57 -9.19
C GLY A 503 -27.77 -36.06 -7.74
N ARG A 504 -27.95 -35.18 -6.78
CA ARG A 504 -27.99 -35.46 -5.32
C ARG A 504 -29.43 -35.69 -4.81
N GLY A 505 -30.43 -35.72 -5.70
CA GLY A 505 -31.81 -35.99 -5.36
C GLY A 505 -32.68 -34.78 -4.98
N TYR A 506 -32.16 -33.54 -5.17
CA TYR A 506 -32.96 -32.34 -4.96
C TYR A 506 -33.82 -32.03 -6.20
N ALA A 507 -35.12 -31.81 -5.98
CA ALA A 507 -35.99 -31.32 -7.05
C ALA A 507 -35.74 -29.84 -7.32
N ILE A 508 -35.71 -29.44 -8.58
CA ILE A 508 -35.74 -28.05 -9.00
C ILE A 508 -37.20 -27.67 -9.22
N GLU A 509 -37.79 -26.99 -8.24
CA GLU A 509 -39.20 -26.64 -8.23
C GLU A 509 -39.43 -25.25 -8.79
N SER A 510 -40.61 -24.97 -9.36
CA SER A 510 -41.04 -23.60 -9.62
C SER A 510 -41.25 -22.86 -8.30
N PHE A 511 -40.77 -21.63 -8.21
CA PHE A 511 -40.96 -20.84 -7.00
C PHE A 511 -42.44 -20.45 -6.83
N ASN A 512 -42.98 -20.76 -5.66
CA ASN A 512 -44.42 -20.55 -5.33
C ASN A 512 -44.67 -19.38 -4.39
N GLY A 513 -43.68 -18.52 -4.17
CA GLY A 513 -43.73 -17.37 -3.28
C GLY A 513 -43.28 -17.64 -1.84
N THR A 514 -42.93 -18.86 -1.48
CA THR A 514 -42.47 -19.22 -0.13
C THR A 514 -41.11 -19.95 -0.18
N ALA A 515 -40.23 -19.59 0.73
CA ALA A 515 -38.93 -20.25 0.93
C ALA A 515 -38.63 -20.39 2.42
N ASN A 516 -38.01 -21.50 2.79
CA ASN A 516 -37.50 -21.70 4.15
C ASN A 516 -36.09 -21.10 4.27
N PRO A 517 -35.64 -20.80 5.51
CA PRO A 517 -34.27 -20.34 5.71
C PRO A 517 -33.26 -21.35 5.15
N GLY A 518 -32.38 -20.90 4.26
CA GLY A 518 -31.35 -21.74 3.63
C GLY A 518 -31.78 -22.41 2.32
N ASP A 519 -32.99 -22.18 1.82
CA ASP A 519 -33.34 -22.59 0.45
C ASP A 519 -32.59 -21.77 -0.60
N ILE A 520 -32.21 -22.39 -1.70
CA ILE A 520 -31.57 -21.69 -2.83
C ILE A 520 -32.62 -21.19 -3.79
N LEU A 521 -32.66 -19.89 -4.03
CA LEU A 521 -33.55 -19.25 -5.00
C LEU A 521 -32.79 -18.96 -6.30
N ILE A 522 -33.42 -19.23 -7.44
CA ILE A 522 -32.86 -19.08 -8.78
C ILE A 522 -33.71 -18.10 -9.57
N TYR A 523 -33.06 -17.16 -10.24
CA TYR A 523 -33.68 -16.11 -11.03
C TYR A 523 -33.47 -16.35 -12.52
N ASP A 524 -34.31 -15.71 -13.28
CA ASP A 524 -34.42 -15.63 -14.72
C ASP A 524 -33.35 -16.36 -15.55
N GLY A 525 -33.78 -17.36 -16.35
CA GLY A 525 -32.89 -18.04 -17.29
C GLY A 525 -31.62 -18.69 -16.71
N ASP A 526 -31.61 -18.99 -15.40
CA ASP A 526 -30.43 -19.49 -14.70
C ASP A 526 -29.27 -18.50 -14.56
N GLU A 527 -29.56 -17.20 -14.43
CA GLU A 527 -28.52 -16.16 -14.40
C GLU A 527 -28.06 -15.78 -12.98
N HIS A 528 -28.92 -16.00 -11.96
CA HIS A 528 -28.58 -15.60 -10.59
C HIS A 528 -29.11 -16.57 -9.54
N VAL A 529 -28.38 -16.68 -8.41
CA VAL A 529 -28.82 -17.44 -7.22
C VAL A 529 -28.52 -16.71 -5.94
N VAL A 530 -29.40 -16.91 -4.94
CA VAL A 530 -29.25 -16.40 -3.58
C VAL A 530 -29.73 -17.44 -2.56
N ILE A 531 -29.46 -17.22 -1.28
CA ILE A 531 -29.96 -18.02 -0.16
C ILE A 531 -31.11 -17.31 0.51
N ALA A 532 -32.27 -17.94 0.64
CA ALA A 532 -33.43 -17.38 1.34
C ALA A 532 -33.20 -17.27 2.85
N ASP A 533 -33.69 -16.19 3.47
CA ASP A 533 -33.65 -15.98 4.92
C ASP A 533 -34.87 -16.58 5.66
N GLY A 534 -35.90 -17.00 4.91
CA GLY A 534 -37.14 -17.55 5.45
C GLY A 534 -38.14 -16.51 5.95
N ALA A 535 -37.81 -15.22 5.88
CA ALA A 535 -38.67 -14.09 6.29
C ALA A 535 -39.13 -13.24 5.09
N GLY A 536 -38.90 -13.73 3.87
CA GLY A 536 -39.22 -13.05 2.61
C GLY A 536 -38.05 -12.32 1.99
N GLY A 537 -36.89 -12.29 2.65
CA GLY A 537 -35.62 -11.77 2.17
C GLY A 537 -34.63 -12.84 1.77
N CYS A 538 -33.43 -12.43 1.39
CA CYS A 538 -32.36 -13.35 0.99
C CYS A 538 -30.97 -12.72 1.10
N VAL A 539 -29.95 -13.57 1.08
CA VAL A 539 -28.53 -13.17 1.07
C VAL A 539 -27.89 -13.60 -0.23
N GLY A 540 -27.26 -12.70 -0.94
CA GLY A 540 -26.65 -13.01 -2.24
C GLY A 540 -25.65 -11.97 -2.73
N ASN A 541 -24.90 -12.35 -3.77
CA ASN A 541 -23.90 -11.48 -4.40
C ASN A 541 -24.59 -10.33 -5.14
N SER A 542 -24.13 -9.11 -4.90
CA SER A 542 -24.66 -7.90 -5.52
C SER A 542 -23.58 -7.24 -6.39
N THR A 543 -23.80 -7.19 -7.70
CA THR A 543 -22.94 -6.47 -8.65
C THR A 543 -22.83 -4.99 -8.27
N LYS A 544 -23.93 -4.36 -7.85
CA LYS A 544 -23.97 -2.95 -7.46
C LYS A 544 -23.16 -2.66 -6.19
N ALA A 545 -23.20 -3.57 -5.22
CA ALA A 545 -22.44 -3.44 -3.96
C ALA A 545 -21.00 -3.97 -4.07
N GLY A 546 -20.70 -4.77 -5.10
CA GLY A 546 -19.42 -5.48 -5.24
C GLY A 546 -19.17 -6.53 -4.15
N SER A 547 -20.23 -6.92 -3.42
CA SER A 547 -20.15 -7.86 -2.29
C SER A 547 -21.50 -8.54 -2.06
N VAL A 548 -21.49 -9.57 -1.21
CA VAL A 548 -22.72 -10.20 -0.73
C VAL A 548 -23.45 -9.27 0.23
N ILE A 549 -24.73 -9.06 -0.02
CA ILE A 549 -25.60 -8.25 0.84
C ILE A 549 -26.87 -8.99 1.20
N HIS A 550 -27.54 -8.53 2.27
CA HIS A 550 -28.89 -8.97 2.64
C HIS A 550 -29.94 -8.09 1.95
N TYR A 551 -30.83 -8.73 1.21
CA TYR A 551 -32.02 -8.11 0.63
C TYR A 551 -33.22 -8.41 1.52
N SER A 552 -33.97 -7.39 1.90
CA SER A 552 -35.19 -7.54 2.72
C SER A 552 -36.37 -8.16 1.96
N ASP A 553 -36.28 -8.26 0.65
CA ASP A 553 -37.30 -8.84 -0.22
C ASP A 553 -36.63 -9.57 -1.39
N VAL A 554 -36.96 -10.84 -1.59
CA VAL A 554 -36.42 -11.69 -2.65
C VAL A 554 -36.64 -11.11 -4.06
N ASN A 555 -37.67 -10.30 -4.27
CA ASN A 555 -37.98 -9.70 -5.57
C ASN A 555 -36.96 -8.62 -5.99
N TYR A 556 -36.06 -8.19 -5.09
CA TYR A 556 -35.07 -7.14 -5.38
C TYR A 556 -33.64 -7.65 -5.45
N ALA A 557 -33.41 -8.94 -5.30
CA ALA A 557 -32.07 -9.51 -5.36
C ALA A 557 -31.49 -9.60 -6.79
N TYR A 558 -32.36 -9.58 -7.79
CA TYR A 558 -31.98 -9.61 -9.20
C TYR A 558 -32.93 -8.71 -10.01
N HIS A 559 -32.38 -7.72 -10.73
CA HIS A 559 -33.14 -6.75 -11.53
C HIS A 559 -34.43 -6.27 -10.88
N ASN A 560 -34.38 -5.23 -10.07
CA ASN A 560 -35.46 -4.62 -9.26
C ASN A 560 -36.90 -5.04 -9.66
N GLY A 561 -37.55 -5.85 -8.81
CA GLY A 561 -38.90 -6.32 -9.02
C GLY A 561 -39.05 -7.65 -9.78
N THR A 562 -37.93 -8.38 -10.03
CA THR A 562 -37.95 -9.71 -10.67
C THR A 562 -38.04 -10.79 -9.60
N PRO A 563 -39.13 -11.58 -9.51
CA PRO A 563 -39.25 -12.67 -8.57
C PRO A 563 -38.32 -13.86 -8.98
N PRO A 564 -37.91 -14.70 -8.01
CA PRO A 564 -37.28 -15.97 -8.33
C PRO A 564 -38.19 -16.84 -9.21
N THR A 565 -37.60 -17.58 -10.13
CA THR A 565 -38.32 -18.50 -11.02
C THR A 565 -38.34 -19.93 -10.49
N HIS A 566 -37.24 -20.34 -9.84
CA HIS A 566 -37.09 -21.69 -9.30
C HIS A 566 -36.52 -21.69 -7.88
N ILE A 567 -36.68 -22.80 -7.20
CA ILE A 567 -36.19 -23.04 -5.86
C ILE A 567 -35.62 -24.44 -5.71
N ILE A 568 -34.52 -24.56 -4.96
CA ILE A 568 -33.97 -25.83 -4.48
C ILE A 568 -34.18 -25.89 -2.98
N ARG A 569 -34.88 -26.89 -2.48
CA ARG A 569 -35.22 -27.03 -1.06
C ARG A 569 -34.02 -27.57 -0.26
N THR A 570 -33.04 -26.73 0.01
CA THR A 570 -31.80 -27.05 0.75
C THR A 570 -31.82 -26.58 2.20
N GLY A 571 -32.82 -25.81 2.57
CA GLY A 571 -32.92 -25.15 3.87
C GLY A 571 -33.55 -25.97 4.98
N VAL A 572 -33.94 -25.27 6.04
CA VAL A 572 -34.60 -25.83 7.24
C VAL A 572 -36.03 -26.25 6.88
N LYS A 573 -36.39 -27.50 7.25
CA LYS A 573 -37.74 -28.02 7.04
C LYS A 573 -38.66 -27.61 8.18
#